data_460792f5d23a3b2fa296367d3c628c6d
#
_entry.id   460792f5d23a3b2fa296367d3c628c6d
#
_cell.length_a   1.000
_cell.length_b   1.000
_cell.length_c   1.000
_cell.angle_alpha   90.00
_cell.angle_beta   90.00
_cell.angle_gamma   90.00
#
_symmetry.space_group_name_H-M   'P 1'
#
loop_
_entity.id
_entity.type
_entity.pdbx_description
1 polymer ?
#
loop_
_entity_poly.entity_id
_entity_poly.type
_entity_poly.pdbx_seq_one_letter_code
_entity_poly.pdbx_strand_id
1 'polypeptide(L)'
;MSNALNCSGERVIKVKVDEGTDPRYGVNPYERRIEEYINYGFIILDKPRGPTSSEVVAWVKKLLNISKAGHSGTLDPGVSGVLPIALGDSTKVLQGIGNVDKEYVGVMLLHSDVDQERVKAVFKEFTGKIYQRPPLKSAVKRRIRVKMIYSIDIMEFDGRYVLFKADVESGTYIRKLCYDIGEVLGVGASMRELRRTRVGCFREENAVNLNTLREAYSLWRDYGDESLLRRLIRPVEEMVVHLPRIYIRDSAVDAVAHGASLAAPGVAKVEEGIRSGQLVALMTLKGELVALAESTASTDEILSMSRGIVAKPTRVIMPRGVYPSTWRRTSKQAT
;
A
#
# COMPACT_ATOMS: atom_id res chain seq x y z
N MET A 1 0.38 3.99 -20.79
CA MET A 1 0.22 5.14 -19.91
C MET A 1 0.28 4.59 -18.49
N SER A 2 1.23 5.04 -17.68
CA SER A 2 1.27 4.73 -16.24
C SER A 2 -0.06 5.15 -15.64
N ASN A 3 -0.77 4.25 -14.95
CA ASN A 3 -1.83 4.66 -14.03
C ASN A 3 -1.13 5.35 -12.85
N ALA A 4 -0.78 6.63 -13.04
CA ALA A 4 -0.16 7.41 -11.98
C ALA A 4 -1.08 7.36 -10.76
N LEU A 5 -0.60 6.70 -9.70
CA LEU A 5 -1.33 6.65 -8.43
C LEU A 5 -1.49 8.09 -7.93
N ASN A 6 -2.70 8.46 -7.56
CA ASN A 6 -2.91 9.75 -6.91
C ASN A 6 -2.33 9.73 -5.48
N CYS A 7 -1.08 10.13 -5.37
CA CYS A 7 -0.36 10.18 -4.10
C CYS A 7 -0.44 11.55 -3.40
N SER A 8 -0.85 12.61 -4.10
CA SER A 8 -0.95 13.97 -3.55
C SER A 8 -2.13 14.14 -2.59
N GLY A 9 -3.12 13.25 -2.70
CA GLY A 9 -4.35 13.35 -1.91
C GLY A 9 -5.30 14.46 -2.38
N GLU A 10 -4.90 15.29 -3.35
CA GLU A 10 -5.79 16.27 -3.96
C GLU A 10 -6.87 15.57 -4.78
N ARG A 11 -8.10 15.67 -4.31
CA ARG A 11 -9.26 15.01 -4.91
C ARG A 11 -10.47 15.90 -4.83
N VAL A 12 -11.24 15.90 -5.89
CA VAL A 12 -12.53 16.59 -5.92
C VAL A 12 -13.52 15.73 -5.15
N ILE A 13 -14.05 16.29 -4.06
CA ILE A 13 -15.05 15.65 -3.21
C ILE A 13 -16.42 16.29 -3.52
N LYS A 14 -17.38 15.45 -3.92
CA LYS A 14 -18.76 15.87 -4.16
C LYS A 14 -19.61 15.54 -2.94
N VAL A 15 -20.41 16.49 -2.49
CA VAL A 15 -21.31 16.33 -1.35
C VAL A 15 -22.65 15.77 -1.84
N LYS A 16 -23.06 14.63 -1.26
CA LYS A 16 -24.40 14.06 -1.49
C LYS A 16 -25.38 14.51 -0.42
N VAL A 17 -24.93 14.48 0.85
CA VAL A 17 -25.69 14.96 2.01
C VAL A 17 -24.73 15.75 2.87
N ASP A 18 -25.06 17.01 3.12
CA ASP A 18 -24.29 17.85 4.04
C ASP A 18 -24.71 17.51 5.48
N GLU A 19 -23.85 16.77 6.16
CA GLU A 19 -24.09 16.30 7.52
C GLU A 19 -22.80 16.36 8.33
N GLY A 20 -22.91 16.82 9.55
CA GLY A 20 -21.83 16.79 10.52
C GLY A 20 -21.65 15.41 11.14
N THR A 21 -20.53 15.20 11.85
CA THR A 21 -20.26 13.99 12.65
C THR A 21 -20.46 14.28 14.13
N ASP A 22 -20.94 13.29 14.87
CA ASP A 22 -21.14 13.39 16.31
C ASP A 22 -19.76 13.33 17.02
N PRO A 23 -19.39 14.33 17.84
CA PRO A 23 -18.09 14.35 18.52
C PRO A 23 -17.87 13.18 19.49
N ARG A 24 -18.94 12.53 19.95
CA ARG A 24 -18.89 11.42 20.91
C ARG A 24 -18.38 10.11 20.31
N TYR A 25 -18.42 9.95 18.99
CA TYR A 25 -18.08 8.70 18.31
C TYR A 25 -16.91 8.89 17.36
N GLY A 26 -16.00 7.90 17.32
CA GLY A 26 -14.82 7.93 16.48
C GLY A 26 -13.82 9.02 16.88
N VAL A 27 -12.68 9.05 16.18
CA VAL A 27 -11.57 9.98 16.45
C VAL A 27 -10.83 10.31 15.15
N ASN A 28 -10.24 11.50 15.08
CA ASN A 28 -9.30 11.79 14.00
C ASN A 28 -8.15 10.74 14.03
N PRO A 29 -7.79 10.09 12.92
CA PRO A 29 -6.74 9.06 12.89
C PRO A 29 -5.42 9.46 13.57
N TYR A 30 -5.04 10.72 13.48
CA TYR A 30 -3.80 11.25 14.09
C TYR A 30 -3.91 11.51 15.60
N GLU A 31 -5.14 11.55 16.14
CA GLU A 31 -5.43 11.80 17.56
C GLU A 31 -5.73 10.52 18.34
N ARG A 32 -5.62 9.34 17.70
CA ARG A 32 -5.77 8.05 18.37
C ARG A 32 -4.80 7.94 19.53
N ARG A 33 -5.21 7.27 20.63
CA ARG A 33 -4.28 6.87 21.69
C ARG A 33 -3.13 6.07 21.08
N ILE A 34 -1.96 6.13 21.68
CA ILE A 34 -0.74 5.58 21.05
C ILE A 34 -0.84 4.07 20.79
N GLU A 35 -1.51 3.31 21.66
CA GLU A 35 -1.72 1.87 21.45
C GLU A 35 -2.62 1.59 20.25
N GLU A 36 -3.68 2.40 20.08
CA GLU A 36 -4.55 2.33 18.91
C GLU A 36 -3.85 2.83 17.65
N TYR A 37 -3.03 3.89 17.80
CA TYR A 37 -2.23 4.44 16.71
C TYR A 37 -1.24 3.42 16.16
N ILE A 38 -0.61 2.63 17.03
CA ILE A 38 0.23 1.50 16.66
C ILE A 38 -0.62 0.40 16.00
N ASN A 39 -1.76 0.00 16.60
CA ASN A 39 -2.60 -1.09 16.10
C ASN A 39 -3.23 -0.79 14.73
N TYR A 40 -3.57 0.48 14.47
CA TYR A 40 -4.10 0.97 13.20
C TYR A 40 -3.06 1.78 12.41
N GLY A 41 -1.77 1.46 12.62
CA GLY A 41 -0.65 2.11 11.98
C GLY A 41 0.13 1.23 11.01
N PHE A 42 1.05 1.85 10.32
CA PHE A 42 2.08 1.18 9.52
C PHE A 42 3.39 1.96 9.57
N ILE A 43 4.46 1.30 9.22
CA ILE A 43 5.77 1.92 9.03
C ILE A 43 6.27 1.70 7.60
N ILE A 44 7.01 2.65 7.08
CA ILE A 44 7.79 2.51 5.86
C ILE A 44 9.19 2.09 6.30
N LEU A 45 9.46 0.79 6.34
CA LEU A 45 10.75 0.32 6.85
C LEU A 45 11.82 0.35 5.74
N ASP A 46 13.01 0.85 6.05
CA ASP A 46 14.22 0.61 5.27
C ASP A 46 14.75 -0.79 5.62
N LYS A 47 14.36 -1.78 4.83
CA LYS A 47 14.82 -3.15 5.04
C LYS A 47 16.33 -3.24 4.77
N PRO A 48 17.14 -3.67 5.74
CA PRO A 48 18.56 -3.89 5.48
C PRO A 48 18.78 -5.09 4.55
N ARG A 49 19.94 -5.14 3.91
CA ARG A 49 20.44 -6.33 3.20
C ARG A 49 20.77 -7.42 4.22
N GLY A 50 20.48 -8.68 3.90
CA GLY A 50 20.78 -9.86 4.70
C GLY A 50 19.52 -10.62 5.13
N PRO A 51 18.66 -10.09 6.00
CA PRO A 51 17.46 -10.79 6.46
C PRO A 51 16.39 -10.87 5.37
N THR A 52 15.51 -11.87 5.50
CA THR A 52 14.27 -11.95 4.72
C THR A 52 13.27 -10.90 5.17
N SER A 53 12.28 -10.58 4.32
CA SER A 53 11.18 -9.69 4.69
C SER A 53 10.39 -10.21 5.89
N SER A 54 10.21 -11.54 6.02
CA SER A 54 9.50 -12.16 7.13
C SER A 54 10.25 -12.05 8.46
N GLU A 55 11.57 -12.21 8.46
CA GLU A 55 12.41 -12.02 9.66
C GLU A 55 12.32 -10.58 10.15
N VAL A 56 12.41 -9.61 9.25
CA VAL A 56 12.30 -8.19 9.59
C VAL A 56 10.92 -7.86 10.17
N VAL A 57 9.85 -8.40 9.62
CA VAL A 57 8.49 -8.27 10.20
C VAL A 57 8.42 -8.88 11.60
N ALA A 58 9.05 -10.05 11.81
CA ALA A 58 9.10 -10.67 13.13
C ALA A 58 9.86 -9.81 14.16
N TRP A 59 10.94 -9.14 13.73
CA TRP A 59 11.68 -8.20 14.58
C TRP A 59 10.85 -6.97 14.93
N VAL A 60 10.13 -6.38 13.98
CA VAL A 60 9.20 -5.26 14.22
C VAL A 60 8.12 -5.67 15.21
N LYS A 61 7.51 -6.86 15.05
CA LYS A 61 6.53 -7.38 16.02
C LYS A 61 7.08 -7.47 17.43
N LYS A 62 8.26 -8.06 17.57
CA LYS A 62 8.92 -8.21 18.88
C LYS A 62 9.26 -6.85 19.49
N LEU A 63 9.79 -5.94 18.67
CA LEU A 63 10.21 -4.61 19.08
C LEU A 63 9.04 -3.77 19.61
N LEU A 64 7.92 -3.75 18.89
CA LEU A 64 6.73 -2.99 19.26
C LEU A 64 5.80 -3.76 20.23
N ASN A 65 6.16 -4.98 20.63
CA ASN A 65 5.35 -5.86 21.47
C ASN A 65 3.90 -6.05 20.96
N ILE A 66 3.73 -6.26 19.65
CA ILE A 66 2.43 -6.46 19.01
C ILE A 66 2.25 -7.89 18.52
N SER A 67 1.00 -8.37 18.50
CA SER A 67 0.67 -9.75 18.11
C SER A 67 0.71 -9.98 16.59
N LYS A 68 0.45 -8.92 15.79
CA LYS A 68 0.34 -9.01 14.34
C LYS A 68 1.13 -7.92 13.65
N ALA A 69 1.83 -8.29 12.60
CA ALA A 69 2.38 -7.38 11.60
C ALA A 69 2.48 -8.12 10.26
N GLY A 70 2.51 -7.39 9.17
CA GLY A 70 2.64 -7.98 7.83
C GLY A 70 3.20 -6.97 6.85
N HIS A 71 3.71 -7.45 5.71
CA HIS A 71 4.25 -6.58 4.67
C HIS A 71 3.55 -6.80 3.34
N SER A 72 3.60 -5.80 2.46
CA SER A 72 3.19 -5.90 1.07
C SER A 72 4.40 -5.89 0.16
N GLY A 73 4.56 -6.96 -0.64
CA GLY A 73 5.63 -7.08 -1.63
C GLY A 73 6.98 -7.47 -1.03
N THR A 74 7.26 -8.77 -1.03
CA THR A 74 8.52 -9.37 -0.56
C THR A 74 9.74 -8.74 -1.23
N LEU A 75 10.80 -8.51 -0.45
CA LEU A 75 12.16 -8.29 -0.92
C LEU A 75 12.99 -9.53 -0.65
N ASP A 76 13.84 -9.91 -1.59
CA ASP A 76 14.83 -10.98 -1.39
C ASP A 76 15.81 -10.60 -0.27
N PRO A 77 16.47 -11.57 0.40
CA PRO A 77 17.47 -11.27 1.45
C PRO A 77 18.55 -10.29 1.01
N GLY A 78 19.08 -10.47 -0.21
CA GLY A 78 20.12 -9.61 -0.79
C GLY A 78 19.65 -8.23 -1.27
N VAL A 79 18.36 -7.92 -1.13
CA VAL A 79 17.75 -6.65 -1.59
C VAL A 79 17.40 -5.79 -0.39
N SER A 80 17.69 -4.48 -0.47
CA SER A 80 17.39 -3.49 0.56
C SER A 80 16.28 -2.52 0.14
N GLY A 81 15.90 -1.62 1.04
CA GLY A 81 15.04 -0.47 0.77
C GLY A 81 13.60 -0.61 1.24
N VAL A 82 12.73 0.15 0.64
CA VAL A 82 11.35 0.41 1.09
C VAL A 82 10.53 -0.85 1.25
N LEU A 83 10.11 -1.14 2.48
CA LEU A 83 9.22 -2.25 2.84
C LEU A 83 8.10 -1.72 3.75
N PRO A 84 6.90 -1.41 3.22
CA PRO A 84 5.77 -1.03 4.05
C PRO A 84 5.33 -2.21 4.92
N ILE A 85 5.26 -1.99 6.23
CA ILE A 85 4.86 -2.99 7.23
C ILE A 85 3.63 -2.48 7.97
N ALA A 86 2.51 -3.13 7.78
CA ALA A 86 1.28 -2.89 8.52
C ALA A 86 1.37 -3.51 9.93
N LEU A 87 0.88 -2.79 10.92
CA LEU A 87 0.91 -3.15 12.34
C LEU A 87 -0.50 -3.54 12.81
N GLY A 88 -0.60 -4.52 13.70
CA GLY A 88 -1.87 -4.92 14.28
C GLY A 88 -2.98 -5.17 13.24
N ASP A 89 -4.10 -4.52 13.44
CA ASP A 89 -5.29 -4.65 12.58
C ASP A 89 -5.13 -3.98 11.20
N SER A 90 -4.14 -3.09 11.01
CA SER A 90 -3.79 -2.55 9.70
C SER A 90 -3.38 -3.63 8.70
N THR A 91 -2.96 -4.82 9.14
CA THR A 91 -2.64 -5.96 8.26
C THR A 91 -3.81 -6.34 7.34
N LYS A 92 -5.03 -5.98 7.71
CA LYS A 92 -6.23 -6.22 6.90
C LYS A 92 -6.23 -5.47 5.56
N VAL A 93 -5.50 -4.34 5.44
CA VAL A 93 -5.43 -3.55 4.19
C VAL A 93 -4.39 -4.04 3.20
N LEU A 94 -3.50 -4.95 3.58
CA LEU A 94 -2.36 -5.38 2.75
C LEU A 94 -2.78 -5.92 1.38
N GLN A 95 -3.96 -6.49 1.26
CA GLN A 95 -4.50 -6.96 -0.02
C GLN A 95 -4.77 -5.80 -0.99
N GLY A 96 -5.16 -4.62 -0.49
CA GLY A 96 -5.44 -3.43 -1.29
C GLY A 96 -4.19 -2.74 -1.84
N ILE A 97 -3.02 -2.94 -1.24
CA ILE A 97 -1.76 -2.28 -1.62
C ILE A 97 -0.76 -3.20 -2.35
N GLY A 98 -1.10 -4.49 -2.52
CA GLY A 98 -0.19 -5.48 -3.11
C GLY A 98 0.18 -5.22 -4.59
N ASN A 99 -0.70 -4.56 -5.33
CA ASN A 99 -0.59 -4.36 -6.77
C ASN A 99 -0.12 -2.97 -7.20
N VAL A 100 0.56 -2.23 -6.32
CA VAL A 100 1.11 -0.91 -6.65
C VAL A 100 2.48 -1.03 -7.31
N ASP A 101 2.80 -0.07 -8.18
CA ASP A 101 4.06 -0.01 -8.92
C ASP A 101 5.25 0.22 -8.00
N LYS A 102 6.44 -0.16 -8.47
CA LYS A 102 7.66 -0.15 -7.67
C LYS A 102 8.81 0.44 -8.45
N GLU A 103 9.64 1.21 -7.77
CA GLU A 103 10.86 1.77 -8.31
C GLU A 103 12.07 1.10 -7.64
N TYR A 104 13.07 0.82 -8.45
CA TYR A 104 14.31 0.20 -8.01
C TYR A 104 15.53 0.93 -8.58
N VAL A 105 16.59 0.99 -7.79
CA VAL A 105 17.95 1.27 -8.25
C VAL A 105 18.75 -0.01 -8.10
N GLY A 106 19.47 -0.39 -9.15
CA GLY A 106 20.21 -1.65 -9.17
C GLY A 106 21.53 -1.56 -9.91
N VAL A 107 22.43 -2.47 -9.57
CA VAL A 107 23.69 -2.67 -10.26
C VAL A 107 23.66 -4.01 -10.98
N MET A 108 23.80 -3.96 -12.29
CA MET A 108 23.96 -5.13 -13.16
C MET A 108 25.43 -5.30 -13.55
N LEU A 109 25.93 -6.52 -13.50
CA LEU A 109 27.26 -6.88 -14.02
C LEU A 109 27.11 -7.64 -15.32
N LEU A 110 27.68 -7.10 -16.40
CA LEU A 110 27.88 -7.78 -17.67
C LEU A 110 29.02 -8.80 -17.53
N HIS A 111 28.85 -10.00 -18.09
CA HIS A 111 29.86 -11.04 -17.92
C HIS A 111 31.09 -10.84 -18.89
N SER A 112 30.92 -10.03 -19.92
CA SER A 112 32.00 -9.57 -20.82
C SER A 112 31.80 -8.10 -21.18
N ASP A 113 32.84 -7.49 -21.76
CA ASP A 113 32.77 -6.12 -22.23
C ASP A 113 31.79 -5.99 -23.41
N VAL A 114 31.01 -4.94 -23.39
CA VAL A 114 30.06 -4.58 -24.45
C VAL A 114 30.10 -3.08 -24.65
N ASP A 115 29.97 -2.65 -25.89
CA ASP A 115 29.84 -1.24 -26.22
C ASP A 115 28.63 -0.60 -25.48
N GLN A 116 28.86 0.57 -24.87
CA GLN A 116 27.87 1.24 -24.07
C GLN A 116 26.64 1.64 -24.87
N GLU A 117 26.79 2.04 -26.13
CA GLU A 117 25.64 2.41 -26.97
C GLU A 117 24.74 1.20 -27.28
N ARG A 118 25.34 0.03 -27.44
CA ARG A 118 24.62 -1.23 -27.60
C ARG A 118 23.85 -1.57 -26.32
N VAL A 119 24.44 -1.38 -25.14
CA VAL A 119 23.74 -1.58 -23.83
C VAL A 119 22.55 -0.62 -23.71
N LYS A 120 22.75 0.66 -24.02
CA LYS A 120 21.67 1.67 -23.99
C LYS A 120 20.52 1.31 -24.95
N ALA A 121 20.85 0.84 -26.16
CA ALA A 121 19.84 0.41 -27.14
C ALA A 121 18.98 -0.75 -26.59
N VAL A 122 19.63 -1.79 -26.03
CA VAL A 122 18.91 -2.94 -25.45
C VAL A 122 18.07 -2.53 -24.26
N PHE A 123 18.56 -1.67 -23.35
CA PHE A 123 17.75 -1.15 -22.24
C PHE A 123 16.46 -0.48 -22.72
N LYS A 124 16.55 0.30 -23.79
CA LYS A 124 15.39 0.97 -24.39
C LYS A 124 14.35 -0.03 -24.93
N GLU A 125 14.79 -1.15 -25.51
CA GLU A 125 13.90 -2.22 -26.00
C GLU A 125 13.12 -2.91 -24.88
N PHE A 126 13.69 -2.94 -23.65
CA PHE A 126 13.01 -3.50 -22.48
C PHE A 126 12.00 -2.56 -21.84
N THR A 127 11.86 -1.31 -22.30
CA THR A 127 10.76 -0.41 -21.89
C THR A 127 9.47 -0.86 -22.56
N GLY A 128 8.39 -0.96 -21.77
CA GLY A 128 7.09 -1.42 -22.25
C GLY A 128 6.72 -2.81 -21.74
N LYS A 129 5.96 -3.57 -22.53
CA LYS A 129 5.50 -4.91 -22.15
C LYS A 129 6.59 -5.95 -22.37
N ILE A 130 6.92 -6.68 -21.30
CA ILE A 130 7.86 -7.79 -21.34
C ILE A 130 7.21 -9.08 -20.88
N TYR A 131 7.78 -10.22 -21.28
CA TYR A 131 7.33 -11.55 -20.87
C TYR A 131 8.32 -12.11 -19.85
N GLN A 132 7.83 -12.39 -18.63
CA GLN A 132 8.67 -12.99 -17.60
C GLN A 132 8.09 -14.31 -17.10
N ARG A 133 8.95 -15.30 -16.89
CA ARG A 133 8.63 -16.51 -16.15
C ARG A 133 9.22 -16.37 -14.74
N PRO A 134 8.40 -16.51 -13.67
CA PRO A 134 8.88 -16.43 -12.29
C PRO A 134 10.05 -17.41 -12.04
N PRO A 135 11.05 -17.02 -11.21
CA PRO A 135 12.15 -17.90 -10.82
C PRO A 135 11.68 -19.17 -10.12
N LEU A 136 12.52 -20.21 -10.13
CA LEU A 136 12.21 -21.51 -9.50
C LEU A 136 11.84 -21.42 -8.02
N LYS A 137 12.50 -20.52 -7.28
CA LYS A 137 12.27 -20.31 -5.83
C LYS A 137 11.15 -19.29 -5.52
N SER A 138 10.31 -18.94 -6.52
CA SER A 138 9.19 -18.02 -6.29
C SER A 138 7.97 -18.76 -5.75
N ALA A 139 7.25 -18.14 -4.79
CA ALA A 139 6.01 -18.69 -4.21
C ALA A 139 4.80 -18.70 -5.17
N VAL A 140 4.93 -18.16 -6.39
CA VAL A 140 3.85 -18.08 -7.37
C VAL A 140 3.95 -19.15 -8.45
N LYS A 141 2.80 -19.57 -9.01
CA LYS A 141 2.76 -20.54 -10.13
C LYS A 141 3.65 -20.08 -11.29
N ARG A 142 4.49 -20.99 -11.77
CA ARG A 142 5.53 -20.77 -12.78
C ARG A 142 4.95 -20.81 -14.19
N ARG A 143 4.22 -19.75 -14.56
CA ARG A 143 3.73 -19.51 -15.93
C ARG A 143 4.23 -18.15 -16.44
N ILE A 144 4.33 -18.01 -17.76
CA ILE A 144 4.69 -16.74 -18.38
C ILE A 144 3.64 -15.69 -17.99
N ARG A 145 4.12 -14.52 -17.61
CA ARG A 145 3.30 -13.34 -17.27
C ARG A 145 3.79 -12.16 -18.07
N VAL A 146 2.87 -11.36 -18.56
CA VAL A 146 3.19 -10.05 -19.12
C VAL A 146 3.41 -9.09 -17.96
N LYS A 147 4.48 -8.29 -18.02
CA LYS A 147 4.81 -7.25 -17.07
C LYS A 147 5.14 -5.96 -17.80
N MET A 148 4.83 -4.82 -17.18
CA MET A 148 5.13 -3.51 -17.72
C MET A 148 6.39 -2.94 -17.06
N ILE A 149 7.35 -2.53 -17.87
CA ILE A 149 8.45 -1.66 -17.46
C ILE A 149 8.07 -0.26 -17.93
N TYR A 150 7.76 0.63 -16.98
CA TYR A 150 7.33 2.00 -17.29
C TYR A 150 8.49 2.85 -17.76
N SER A 151 9.63 2.73 -17.09
CA SER A 151 10.93 3.27 -17.51
C SER A 151 12.06 2.39 -17.00
N ILE A 152 13.18 2.41 -17.73
CA ILE A 152 14.46 1.88 -17.29
C ILE A 152 15.56 2.76 -17.84
N ASP A 153 16.31 3.40 -16.95
CA ASP A 153 17.30 4.41 -17.27
C ASP A 153 18.66 3.98 -16.73
N ILE A 154 19.68 4.06 -17.55
CA ILE A 154 21.06 3.86 -17.13
C ILE A 154 21.55 5.17 -16.51
N MET A 155 22.04 5.08 -15.28
CA MET A 155 22.56 6.22 -14.52
C MET A 155 24.07 6.37 -14.70
N GLU A 156 24.81 5.23 -14.72
CA GLU A 156 26.27 5.22 -14.75
C GLU A 156 26.79 3.90 -15.30
N PHE A 157 27.98 3.96 -15.94
CA PHE A 157 28.79 2.82 -16.30
C PHE A 157 30.13 2.86 -15.55
N ASP A 158 30.51 1.73 -14.95
CA ASP A 158 31.85 1.50 -14.41
C ASP A 158 32.37 0.15 -14.92
N GLY A 159 33.14 0.19 -16.00
CA GLY A 159 33.56 -1.00 -16.74
C GLY A 159 32.36 -1.83 -17.17
N ARG A 160 32.25 -3.06 -16.63
CA ARG A 160 31.12 -3.97 -16.87
C ARG A 160 29.96 -3.79 -15.91
N TYR A 161 30.07 -2.88 -14.95
CA TYR A 161 28.96 -2.56 -14.05
C TYR A 161 28.08 -1.48 -14.66
N VAL A 162 26.77 -1.71 -14.60
CA VAL A 162 25.76 -0.79 -15.09
C VAL A 162 24.84 -0.44 -13.92
N LEU A 163 24.91 0.80 -13.45
CA LEU A 163 23.97 1.36 -12.49
C LEU A 163 22.72 1.80 -13.24
N PHE A 164 21.57 1.31 -12.82
CA PHE A 164 20.30 1.64 -13.48
C PHE A 164 19.20 1.92 -12.48
N LYS A 165 18.20 2.67 -12.94
CA LYS A 165 16.93 2.92 -12.25
C LYS A 165 15.79 2.36 -13.08
N ALA A 166 14.83 1.66 -12.46
CA ALA A 166 13.68 1.09 -13.17
C ALA A 166 12.38 1.35 -12.40
N ASP A 167 11.35 1.82 -13.12
CA ASP A 167 9.97 1.91 -12.64
C ASP A 167 9.14 0.82 -13.30
N VAL A 168 8.53 -0.05 -12.49
CA VAL A 168 7.97 -1.31 -12.98
C VAL A 168 6.64 -1.65 -12.32
N GLU A 169 5.82 -2.40 -13.07
CA GLU A 169 4.60 -3.01 -12.57
C GLU A 169 4.88 -3.99 -11.41
N SER A 170 3.95 -4.05 -10.47
CA SER A 170 4.00 -5.01 -9.36
C SER A 170 4.26 -6.44 -9.81
N GLY A 171 5.18 -7.12 -9.13
CA GLY A 171 5.53 -8.52 -9.41
C GLY A 171 6.48 -8.70 -10.59
N THR A 172 7.12 -7.64 -11.08
CA THR A 172 8.25 -7.71 -11.98
C THR A 172 9.50 -8.17 -11.25
N TYR A 173 10.23 -9.12 -11.84
CA TYR A 173 11.47 -9.69 -11.28
C TYR A 173 12.68 -8.98 -11.89
N ILE A 174 13.27 -8.06 -11.15
CA ILE A 174 14.45 -7.27 -11.63
C ILE A 174 15.66 -8.18 -11.87
N ARG A 175 15.85 -9.21 -11.03
CA ARG A 175 16.91 -10.21 -11.27
C ARG A 175 16.75 -10.90 -12.63
N LYS A 176 15.52 -11.24 -13.01
CA LYS A 176 15.23 -11.84 -14.31
C LYS A 176 15.39 -10.83 -15.44
N LEU A 177 15.05 -9.55 -15.21
CA LEU A 177 15.26 -8.46 -16.17
C LEU A 177 16.75 -8.31 -16.50
N CYS A 178 17.63 -8.27 -15.49
CA CYS A 178 19.08 -8.22 -15.70
C CYS A 178 19.58 -9.43 -16.51
N TYR A 179 19.11 -10.63 -16.18
CA TYR A 179 19.44 -11.84 -16.93
C TYR A 179 18.99 -11.74 -18.39
N ASP A 180 17.75 -11.33 -18.65
CA ASP A 180 17.20 -11.25 -20.01
C ASP A 180 17.94 -10.20 -20.87
N ILE A 181 18.29 -9.05 -20.29
CA ILE A 181 19.13 -8.03 -20.94
C ILE A 181 20.49 -8.63 -21.34
N GLY A 182 21.11 -9.38 -20.44
CA GLY A 182 22.38 -10.06 -20.70
C GLY A 182 22.32 -11.09 -21.83
N GLU A 183 21.23 -11.84 -21.92
CA GLU A 183 20.99 -12.80 -23.01
C GLU A 183 20.86 -12.09 -24.37
N VAL A 184 20.09 -10.97 -24.42
CA VAL A 184 19.92 -10.18 -25.65
C VAL A 184 21.24 -9.54 -26.08
N LEU A 185 22.07 -9.12 -25.12
CA LEU A 185 23.42 -8.63 -25.41
C LEU A 185 24.39 -9.74 -25.89
N GLY A 186 24.06 -11.00 -25.66
CA GLY A 186 24.86 -12.17 -26.03
C GLY A 186 26.04 -12.44 -25.12
N VAL A 187 26.20 -11.72 -24.02
CA VAL A 187 27.33 -11.85 -23.08
C VAL A 187 26.91 -12.39 -21.70
N GLY A 188 25.60 -12.46 -21.43
CA GLY A 188 25.08 -12.74 -20.11
C GLY A 188 25.25 -11.58 -19.13
N ALA A 189 24.34 -11.51 -18.13
CA ALA A 189 24.44 -10.53 -17.06
C ALA A 189 23.85 -11.07 -15.75
N SER A 190 24.27 -10.48 -14.64
CA SER A 190 23.76 -10.81 -13.30
C SER A 190 23.49 -9.54 -12.50
N MET A 191 22.39 -9.56 -11.74
CA MET A 191 22.10 -8.52 -10.75
C MET A 191 23.06 -8.66 -9.56
N ARG A 192 23.82 -7.62 -9.27
CA ARG A 192 24.78 -7.57 -8.14
C ARG A 192 24.16 -6.95 -6.91
N GLU A 193 23.54 -5.78 -7.08
CA GLU A 193 22.88 -5.08 -6.01
C GLU A 193 21.50 -4.61 -6.46
N LEU A 194 20.58 -4.51 -5.50
CA LEU A 194 19.25 -3.96 -5.74
C LEU A 194 18.73 -3.29 -4.48
N ARG A 195 18.21 -2.08 -4.65
CA ARG A 195 17.51 -1.33 -3.64
C ARG A 195 16.15 -0.91 -4.17
N ARG A 196 15.09 -1.16 -3.42
CA ARG A 196 13.76 -0.65 -3.75
C ARG A 196 13.59 0.74 -3.14
N THR A 197 13.47 1.74 -4.00
CA THR A 197 13.38 3.16 -3.61
C THR A 197 11.95 3.64 -3.45
N ARG A 198 10.95 2.93 -4.07
CA ARG A 198 9.53 3.28 -3.98
C ARG A 198 8.61 2.06 -4.06
N VAL A 199 7.51 2.12 -3.30
CA VAL A 199 6.36 1.21 -3.38
C VAL A 199 5.09 2.05 -3.42
N GLY A 200 4.44 2.15 -4.57
CA GLY A 200 3.29 3.04 -4.73
C GLY A 200 3.64 4.47 -4.35
N CYS A 201 2.95 4.99 -3.33
CA CYS A 201 3.17 6.34 -2.81
C CYS A 201 4.28 6.43 -1.74
N PHE A 202 4.86 5.30 -1.33
CA PHE A 202 5.85 5.26 -0.25
C PHE A 202 7.27 5.30 -0.82
N ARG A 203 8.06 6.31 -0.43
CA ARG A 203 9.42 6.57 -0.90
C ARG A 203 10.44 6.35 0.20
N GLU A 204 11.69 6.11 -0.18
CA GLU A 204 12.79 5.84 0.75
C GLU A 204 13.15 7.02 1.65
N GLU A 205 12.88 8.26 1.23
CA GLU A 205 13.09 9.47 2.03
C GLU A 205 12.27 9.46 3.33
N ASN A 206 11.16 8.72 3.34
CA ASN A 206 10.29 8.55 4.51
C ASN A 206 10.52 7.21 5.23
N ALA A 207 11.54 6.46 4.84
CA ALA A 207 11.78 5.15 5.41
C ALA A 207 12.52 5.24 6.75
N VAL A 208 12.18 4.32 7.64
CA VAL A 208 12.66 4.24 9.02
C VAL A 208 13.52 2.98 9.17
N ASN A 209 14.69 3.09 9.82
CA ASN A 209 15.47 1.92 10.18
C ASN A 209 15.02 1.32 11.53
N LEU A 210 15.40 0.06 11.77
CA LEU A 210 15.02 -0.67 12.97
C LEU A 210 15.57 -0.05 14.29
N ASN A 211 16.74 0.57 14.23
CA ASN A 211 17.35 1.19 15.43
C ASN A 211 16.56 2.42 15.86
N THR A 212 16.21 3.30 14.94
CA THR A 212 15.38 4.47 15.22
C THR A 212 13.99 4.07 15.73
N LEU A 213 13.40 3.00 15.16
CA LEU A 213 12.12 2.48 15.65
C LEU A 213 12.23 1.95 17.09
N ARG A 214 13.33 1.25 17.41
CA ARG A 214 13.59 0.76 18.77
C ARG A 214 13.76 1.91 19.76
N GLU A 215 14.51 2.93 19.40
CA GLU A 215 14.69 4.13 20.22
C GLU A 215 13.35 4.82 20.49
N ALA A 216 12.54 5.06 19.46
CA ALA A 216 11.23 5.67 19.60
C ALA A 216 10.30 4.88 20.53
N TYR A 217 10.29 3.55 20.42
CA TYR A 217 9.50 2.68 21.28
C TYR A 217 9.98 2.71 22.74
N SER A 218 11.31 2.75 22.96
CA SER A 218 11.87 2.84 24.32
C SER A 218 11.57 4.20 24.97
N LEU A 219 11.65 5.31 24.22
CA LEU A 219 11.29 6.64 24.72
C LEU A 219 9.83 6.68 25.18
N TRP A 220 8.92 6.13 24.41
CA TRP A 220 7.52 6.04 24.79
C TRP A 220 7.32 5.15 26.03
N ARG A 221 7.86 3.94 26.03
CA ARG A 221 7.65 2.96 27.10
C ARG A 221 8.24 3.42 28.42
N ASP A 222 9.44 3.98 28.40
CA ASP A 222 10.23 4.27 29.61
C ASP A 222 9.97 5.69 30.14
N TYR A 223 9.57 6.63 29.26
CA TYR A 223 9.40 8.04 29.62
C TYR A 223 8.03 8.62 29.23
N GLY A 224 7.18 7.86 28.55
CA GLY A 224 5.87 8.34 28.07
C GLY A 224 5.94 9.31 26.88
N ASP A 225 7.13 9.51 26.28
CA ASP A 225 7.28 10.40 25.11
C ASP A 225 6.89 9.70 23.80
N GLU A 226 5.73 10.03 23.30
CA GLU A 226 5.17 9.49 22.06
C GLU A 226 5.68 10.21 20.78
N SER A 227 6.36 11.34 20.93
CA SER A 227 6.62 12.29 19.83
C SER A 227 7.38 11.68 18.66
N LEU A 228 8.43 10.90 18.95
CA LEU A 228 9.21 10.22 17.92
C LEU A 228 8.42 9.06 17.32
N LEU A 229 7.74 8.28 18.14
CA LEU A 229 6.98 7.11 17.68
C LEU A 229 5.84 7.53 16.72
N ARG A 230 5.12 8.64 17.02
CA ARG A 230 4.09 9.23 16.15
C ARG A 230 4.63 9.77 14.83
N ARG A 231 5.90 10.16 14.76
CA ARG A 231 6.54 10.55 13.49
C ARG A 231 6.92 9.36 12.61
N LEU A 232 7.23 8.22 13.21
CA LEU A 232 7.70 7.02 12.50
C LEU A 232 6.55 6.12 12.07
N ILE A 233 5.50 6.02 12.87
CA ILE A 233 4.28 5.28 12.56
C ILE A 233 3.31 6.23 11.87
N ARG A 234 2.66 5.76 10.82
CA ARG A 234 1.66 6.50 10.06
C ARG A 234 0.31 5.79 10.18
N PRO A 235 -0.81 6.52 10.20
CA PRO A 235 -2.14 5.90 10.29
C PRO A 235 -2.45 5.07 9.05
N VAL A 236 -3.20 3.98 9.23
CA VAL A 236 -3.58 3.03 8.16
C VAL A 236 -4.29 3.69 6.98
N GLU A 237 -4.96 4.80 7.21
CA GLU A 237 -5.63 5.62 6.21
C GLU A 237 -4.67 6.12 5.11
N GLU A 238 -3.40 6.32 5.46
CA GLU A 238 -2.38 6.67 4.48
C GLU A 238 -1.93 5.48 3.63
N MET A 239 -2.07 4.25 4.12
CA MET A 239 -1.78 3.06 3.29
C MET A 239 -2.70 2.96 2.08
N VAL A 240 -3.89 3.51 2.16
CA VAL A 240 -4.93 3.45 1.12
C VAL A 240 -5.14 4.79 0.42
N VAL A 241 -4.20 5.73 0.56
CA VAL A 241 -4.26 7.07 -0.05
C VAL A 241 -4.47 7.03 -1.57
N HIS A 242 -4.02 5.99 -2.24
CA HIS A 242 -4.18 5.79 -3.68
C HIS A 242 -5.58 5.32 -4.08
N LEU A 243 -6.41 4.86 -3.14
CA LEU A 243 -7.78 4.41 -3.41
C LEU A 243 -8.75 5.60 -3.37
N PRO A 244 -9.75 5.65 -4.24
CA PRO A 244 -10.82 6.63 -4.13
C PRO A 244 -11.68 6.36 -2.90
N ARG A 245 -12.28 7.41 -2.36
CA ARG A 245 -12.97 7.40 -1.06
C ARG A 245 -14.46 7.65 -1.19
N ILE A 246 -15.24 6.93 -0.39
CA ILE A 246 -16.65 7.21 -0.11
C ILE A 246 -16.74 7.50 1.39
N TYR A 247 -17.20 8.71 1.74
CA TYR A 247 -17.43 9.12 3.12
C TYR A 247 -18.84 8.77 3.52
N ILE A 248 -18.96 8.01 4.60
CA ILE A 248 -20.23 7.46 5.06
C ILE A 248 -20.75 8.22 6.29
N ARG A 249 -22.06 8.30 6.41
CA ARG A 249 -22.76 8.93 7.54
C ARG A 249 -22.53 8.11 8.80
N ASP A 250 -22.49 8.76 9.97
CA ASP A 250 -22.30 8.10 11.26
C ASP A 250 -23.29 6.97 11.49
N SER A 251 -24.55 7.15 11.03
CA SER A 251 -25.62 6.14 11.09
C SER A 251 -25.36 4.87 10.27
N ALA A 252 -24.45 4.90 9.30
CA ALA A 252 -24.11 3.76 8.45
C ALA A 252 -22.84 3.03 8.92
N VAL A 253 -22.00 3.68 9.73
CA VAL A 253 -20.66 3.16 10.09
C VAL A 253 -20.73 1.80 10.78
N ASP A 254 -21.58 1.65 11.80
CA ASP A 254 -21.64 0.39 12.56
C ASP A 254 -22.15 -0.78 11.69
N ALA A 255 -23.12 -0.55 10.81
CA ALA A 255 -23.60 -1.57 9.89
C ALA A 255 -22.49 -2.05 8.94
N VAL A 256 -21.68 -1.13 8.38
CA VAL A 256 -20.54 -1.45 7.54
C VAL A 256 -19.43 -2.15 8.34
N ALA A 257 -19.19 -1.74 9.59
CA ALA A 257 -18.25 -2.40 10.48
C ALA A 257 -18.67 -3.84 10.83
N HIS A 258 -19.96 -4.17 10.70
CA HIS A 258 -20.48 -5.54 10.78
C HIS A 258 -20.43 -6.30 9.43
N GLY A 259 -19.95 -5.67 8.36
CA GLY A 259 -19.84 -6.25 7.01
C GLY A 259 -21.06 -6.05 6.12
N ALA A 260 -22.03 -5.25 6.53
CA ALA A 260 -23.19 -4.93 5.70
C ALA A 260 -22.77 -4.08 4.48
N SER A 261 -23.43 -4.28 3.35
CA SER A 261 -23.24 -3.45 2.15
C SER A 261 -23.69 -2.01 2.42
N LEU A 262 -22.94 -1.05 1.89
CA LEU A 262 -23.27 0.36 1.97
C LEU A 262 -24.42 0.69 1.02
N ALA A 263 -25.52 1.20 1.57
CA ALA A 263 -26.65 1.70 0.78
C ALA A 263 -26.52 3.21 0.51
N ALA A 264 -27.14 3.67 -0.59
CA ALA A 264 -27.08 5.06 -1.03
C ALA A 264 -27.46 6.10 0.03
N PRO A 265 -28.45 5.87 0.92
CA PRO A 265 -28.75 6.80 2.02
C PRO A 265 -27.63 6.92 3.07
N GLY A 266 -26.72 5.95 3.14
CA GLY A 266 -25.58 5.96 4.06
C GLY A 266 -24.38 6.78 3.56
N VAL A 267 -24.42 7.31 2.34
CA VAL A 267 -23.33 8.10 1.77
C VAL A 267 -23.52 9.58 2.09
N ALA A 268 -22.48 10.22 2.63
CA ALA A 268 -22.43 11.66 2.84
C ALA A 268 -21.68 12.38 1.71
N LYS A 269 -20.46 11.91 1.38
CA LYS A 269 -19.62 12.51 0.35
C LYS A 269 -18.96 11.41 -0.47
N VAL A 270 -18.60 11.74 -1.70
CA VAL A 270 -17.95 10.80 -2.63
C VAL A 270 -16.87 11.51 -3.45
N GLU A 271 -15.72 10.87 -3.63
CA GLU A 271 -14.68 11.39 -4.52
C GLU A 271 -15.07 11.22 -5.99
N GLU A 272 -14.67 12.17 -6.82
CA GLU A 272 -14.91 12.12 -8.26
C GLU A 272 -14.12 10.99 -8.92
N GLY A 273 -14.67 10.44 -10.01
CA GLY A 273 -13.99 9.46 -10.85
C GLY A 273 -14.09 8.01 -10.39
N ILE A 274 -14.91 7.70 -9.38
CA ILE A 274 -15.22 6.31 -9.01
C ILE A 274 -15.97 5.62 -10.15
N ARG A 275 -15.62 4.36 -10.41
CA ARG A 275 -16.27 3.49 -11.40
C ARG A 275 -16.85 2.25 -10.71
N SER A 276 -17.91 1.69 -11.30
CA SER A 276 -18.42 0.39 -10.86
C SER A 276 -17.34 -0.70 -10.98
N GLY A 277 -17.26 -1.60 -9.98
CA GLY A 277 -16.23 -2.65 -9.87
C GLY A 277 -14.89 -2.16 -9.31
N GLN A 278 -14.74 -0.87 -9.02
CA GLN A 278 -13.48 -0.32 -8.49
C GLN A 278 -13.37 -0.55 -6.98
N LEU A 279 -12.15 -0.87 -6.52
CA LEU A 279 -11.84 -0.90 -5.09
C LEU A 279 -11.82 0.53 -4.54
N VAL A 280 -12.55 0.76 -3.45
CA VAL A 280 -12.68 2.06 -2.78
C VAL A 280 -12.46 1.92 -1.28
N ALA A 281 -12.08 3.02 -0.64
CA ALA A 281 -12.00 3.12 0.82
C ALA A 281 -13.29 3.75 1.36
N LEU A 282 -13.98 3.06 2.28
CA LEU A 282 -15.11 3.61 3.03
C LEU A 282 -14.56 4.31 4.26
N MET A 283 -14.81 5.63 4.36
CA MET A 283 -14.26 6.50 5.39
C MET A 283 -15.37 7.10 6.24
N THR A 284 -15.12 7.30 7.54
CA THR A 284 -16.00 8.14 8.36
C THR A 284 -15.84 9.62 8.00
N LEU A 285 -16.72 10.47 8.48
CA LEU A 285 -16.61 11.93 8.32
C LEU A 285 -15.40 12.52 9.09
N LYS A 286 -14.86 11.79 10.07
CA LYS A 286 -13.60 12.12 10.78
C LYS A 286 -12.33 11.62 10.07
N GLY A 287 -12.50 10.90 8.94
CA GLY A 287 -11.40 10.39 8.15
C GLY A 287 -10.87 9.02 8.59
N GLU A 288 -11.58 8.28 9.43
CA GLU A 288 -11.20 6.92 9.83
C GLU A 288 -11.57 5.91 8.72
N LEU A 289 -10.70 4.94 8.47
CA LEU A 289 -10.95 3.86 7.53
C LEU A 289 -11.86 2.79 8.14
N VAL A 290 -13.08 2.67 7.61
CA VAL A 290 -14.06 1.67 8.07
C VAL A 290 -13.84 0.33 7.36
N ALA A 291 -13.77 0.36 6.03
CA ALA A 291 -13.61 -0.85 5.22
C ALA A 291 -13.00 -0.55 3.85
N LEU A 292 -12.37 -1.55 3.25
CA LEU A 292 -12.19 -1.62 1.80
C LEU A 292 -13.44 -2.24 1.18
N ALA A 293 -13.90 -1.71 0.06
CA ALA A 293 -15.12 -2.14 -0.59
C ALA A 293 -14.98 -2.11 -2.12
N GLU A 294 -15.77 -2.91 -2.80
CA GLU A 294 -15.98 -2.79 -4.24
C GLU A 294 -17.19 -1.88 -4.48
N SER A 295 -16.98 -0.79 -5.23
CA SER A 295 -18.07 0.09 -5.64
C SER A 295 -18.97 -0.62 -6.66
N THR A 296 -20.29 -0.55 -6.48
CA THR A 296 -21.26 -1.10 -7.44
C THR A 296 -21.81 -0.04 -8.39
N ALA A 297 -21.40 1.22 -8.21
CA ALA A 297 -21.88 2.37 -8.96
C ALA A 297 -20.75 3.39 -9.18
N SER A 298 -20.89 4.22 -10.21
CA SER A 298 -20.01 5.37 -10.45
C SER A 298 -20.30 6.54 -9.50
N THR A 299 -19.41 7.54 -9.45
CA THR A 299 -19.63 8.75 -8.65
C THR A 299 -20.98 9.41 -8.96
N ASP A 300 -21.33 9.59 -10.26
CA ASP A 300 -22.54 10.28 -10.65
C ASP A 300 -23.82 9.47 -10.31
N GLU A 301 -23.75 8.15 -10.48
CA GLU A 301 -24.81 7.25 -10.04
C GLU A 301 -25.00 7.31 -8.52
N ILE A 302 -23.92 7.23 -7.73
CA ILE A 302 -23.97 7.33 -6.26
C ILE A 302 -24.66 8.64 -5.83
N LEU A 303 -24.35 9.75 -6.48
CA LEU A 303 -24.92 11.07 -6.17
C LEU A 303 -26.41 11.12 -6.45
N SER A 304 -26.87 10.52 -7.56
CA SER A 304 -28.29 10.55 -7.97
C SER A 304 -29.15 9.50 -7.28
N MET A 305 -28.57 8.38 -6.79
CA MET A 305 -29.29 7.29 -6.16
C MET A 305 -29.92 7.71 -4.83
N SER A 306 -31.22 7.50 -4.66
CA SER A 306 -31.92 7.60 -3.37
C SER A 306 -31.99 6.27 -2.63
N ARG A 307 -31.90 5.14 -3.31
CA ARG A 307 -31.97 3.77 -2.78
C ARG A 307 -31.03 2.84 -3.54
N GLY A 308 -30.71 1.68 -2.94
CA GLY A 308 -29.88 0.64 -3.54
C GLY A 308 -28.49 0.59 -2.89
N ILE A 309 -27.71 -0.43 -3.27
CA ILE A 309 -26.37 -0.68 -2.76
C ILE A 309 -25.36 0.08 -3.64
N VAL A 310 -24.44 0.79 -3.04
CA VAL A 310 -23.38 1.57 -3.71
C VAL A 310 -21.98 0.98 -3.52
N ALA A 311 -21.77 0.19 -2.45
CA ALA A 311 -20.49 -0.50 -2.26
C ALA A 311 -20.67 -1.76 -1.40
N LYS A 312 -19.86 -2.78 -1.70
CA LYS A 312 -19.83 -4.07 -0.97
C LYS A 312 -18.51 -4.21 -0.25
N PRO A 313 -18.45 -4.24 1.10
CA PRO A 313 -17.22 -4.44 1.85
C PRO A 313 -16.54 -5.75 1.46
N THR A 314 -15.27 -5.65 1.11
CA THR A 314 -14.38 -6.79 0.85
C THR A 314 -13.51 -7.10 2.06
N ARG A 315 -13.21 -6.06 2.86
CA ARG A 315 -12.42 -6.19 4.08
C ARG A 315 -12.81 -5.09 5.08
N VAL A 316 -13.28 -5.48 6.24
CA VAL A 316 -13.59 -4.55 7.34
C VAL A 316 -12.35 -4.34 8.20
N ILE A 317 -12.03 -3.07 8.48
CA ILE A 317 -10.87 -2.63 9.27
C ILE A 317 -11.31 -2.16 10.65
N MET A 318 -12.29 -1.25 10.71
CA MET A 318 -12.79 -0.67 11.94
C MET A 318 -13.44 -1.73 12.84
N PRO A 319 -13.19 -1.72 14.16
CA PRO A 319 -13.87 -2.60 15.09
C PRO A 319 -15.36 -2.21 15.22
N ARG A 320 -16.17 -3.17 15.64
CA ARG A 320 -17.61 -2.95 15.90
C ARG A 320 -17.80 -2.09 17.14
N GLY A 321 -18.91 -1.34 17.19
CA GLY A 321 -19.31 -0.59 18.36
C GLY A 321 -18.57 0.74 18.58
N VAL A 322 -17.74 1.19 17.63
CA VAL A 322 -17.12 2.53 17.66
C VAL A 322 -18.18 3.60 17.40
N TYR A 323 -19.13 3.31 16.54
CA TYR A 323 -20.29 4.14 16.24
C TYR A 323 -21.59 3.48 16.68
N PRO A 324 -22.69 4.24 16.92
CA PRO A 324 -23.93 3.68 17.44
C PRO A 324 -24.62 2.77 16.42
N SER A 325 -25.21 1.69 16.93
CA SER A 325 -26.02 0.74 16.16
C SER A 325 -27.43 1.29 15.92
N THR A 326 -27.60 2.02 14.82
CA THR A 326 -28.89 2.65 14.45
C THR A 326 -29.82 1.72 13.66
N TRP A 327 -29.32 0.58 13.16
CA TRP A 327 -30.07 -0.36 12.31
C TRP A 327 -30.86 -1.44 13.09
N ARG A 328 -30.67 -1.57 14.41
CA ARG A 328 -31.50 -2.44 15.23
C ARG A 328 -32.89 -1.81 15.34
N ARG A 329 -33.82 -2.23 14.49
CA ARG A 329 -35.24 -2.05 14.79
C ARG A 329 -35.49 -2.65 16.19
N THR A 330 -35.98 -1.86 17.11
CA THR A 330 -36.64 -2.32 18.36
C THR A 330 -37.80 -3.24 18.01
N SER A 331 -37.52 -4.52 17.79
CA SER A 331 -38.50 -5.56 17.83
C SER A 331 -38.75 -5.88 19.32
N LYS A 332 -39.48 -5.00 20.03
CA LYS A 332 -40.14 -5.28 21.31
C LYS A 332 -40.92 -4.04 21.72
N GLN A 333 -42.09 -3.87 21.14
CA GLN A 333 -43.28 -3.30 21.78
C GLN A 333 -44.48 -3.78 20.96
N ALA A 334 -44.87 -5.03 21.26
CA ALA A 334 -46.19 -5.56 20.97
C ALA A 334 -46.43 -6.67 21.99
N THR A 335 -46.89 -6.27 23.13
CA THR A 335 -47.78 -7.04 24.02
C THR A 335 -48.58 -6.06 24.81
#